data_986ca2a2de4e11196a09d7ccaadad9cf
#
_entry.id   986ca2a2de4e11196a09d7ccaadad9cf
#
_cell.length_a   1.000
_cell.length_b   1.000
_cell.length_c   1.000
_cell.angle_alpha   90.00
_cell.angle_beta   90.00
_cell.angle_gamma   90.00
#
_symmetry.space_group_name_H-M   'P 1'
#
loop_
_entity.id
_entity.type
_entity.pdbx_description
1 polymer ?
#
loop_
_entity_poly.entity_id
_entity_poly.type
_entity_poly.pdbx_seq_one_letter_code
_entity_poly.pdbx_strand_id
1 'polypeptide(L)'
;MGQIIGIRGRQILDSRGNPTVEVDVYTDQGAMGRAAVPSGASTGVHEACELRDGDKSMFLGKSVLQAVNNVNTVISDELQGMFVSEQKSIDDKMIALDGTENKSRLGANAILGVSLACAKAAAQETGQELYRYLGGVGGHTLPIPMMNILNGGSHADNSIDFQEFMIMPVGAPTFSEALRMGAEVFHNLKSVLKSKGLSTNVGDEGGFAPNLGSNEEAIMCILQAIEKAGYRPGEDVYIALDAAASEFYLPEENVYHLKWSSGEKLTPTQMSDFWKDWVAKYPIISIEDGMAEDDWDGWKMHTDAIGDRCQLVGDDLFVTNVERLKMGLERQVANSILIKLNQIGTLTETIEAVNLAMRNQMTAIISHRSGETEDTTIADLVVAMNAGLIKTGSASRTDRICKYNQLMRIEEGLGDQAYYLGKDFKFLK
;
A
#
# COMPACT_ATOMS: atom_id res chain seq x y z
N MET A 1 28.36 13.59 -9.21
CA MET A 1 26.90 13.47 -9.32
C MET A 1 26.42 14.42 -10.40
N GLY A 2 25.59 13.94 -11.29
CA GLY A 2 25.11 14.69 -12.44
C GLY A 2 24.04 15.69 -12.10
N GLN A 3 23.99 16.72 -12.94
CA GLN A 3 22.93 17.72 -12.88
C GLN A 3 21.77 17.30 -13.79
N ILE A 4 20.57 17.63 -13.38
CA ILE A 4 19.35 17.45 -14.18
C ILE A 4 19.44 18.34 -15.42
N ILE A 5 19.41 17.73 -16.62
CA ILE A 5 19.43 18.42 -17.92
C ILE A 5 18.09 18.32 -18.67
N GLY A 6 17.17 17.50 -18.19
CA GLY A 6 15.85 17.39 -18.78
C GLY A 6 14.91 16.53 -17.95
N ILE A 7 13.65 16.92 -17.91
CA ILE A 7 12.55 16.19 -17.29
C ILE A 7 11.44 16.07 -18.34
N ARG A 8 10.91 14.86 -18.51
CA ARG A 8 9.86 14.60 -19.49
C ARG A 8 8.73 13.79 -18.86
N GLY A 9 7.59 14.42 -18.67
CA GLY A 9 6.34 13.77 -18.29
C GLY A 9 5.55 13.29 -19.51
N ARG A 10 4.82 12.19 -19.34
CA ARG A 10 3.83 11.69 -20.30
C ARG A 10 2.67 11.05 -19.58
N GLN A 11 1.54 10.97 -20.30
CA GLN A 11 0.37 10.20 -19.87
C GLN A 11 0.54 8.75 -20.32
N ILE A 12 0.35 7.81 -19.41
CA ILE A 12 0.25 6.37 -19.67
C ILE A 12 -1.06 5.83 -19.09
N LEU A 13 -1.33 4.54 -19.20
CA LEU A 13 -2.50 3.91 -18.58
C LEU A 13 -2.09 3.10 -17.35
N ASP A 14 -2.91 3.16 -16.31
CA ASP A 14 -2.82 2.30 -15.14
C ASP A 14 -3.47 0.92 -15.38
N SER A 15 -3.40 0.03 -14.39
CA SER A 15 -3.96 -1.33 -14.45
C SER A 15 -5.48 -1.40 -14.62
N ARG A 16 -6.19 -0.28 -14.43
CA ARG A 16 -7.63 -0.14 -14.64
C ARG A 16 -7.97 0.51 -15.98
N GLY A 17 -6.94 0.85 -16.80
CA GLY A 17 -7.11 1.57 -18.07
C GLY A 17 -7.40 3.07 -17.90
N ASN A 18 -7.16 3.63 -16.71
CA ASN A 18 -7.26 5.06 -16.49
C ASN A 18 -5.89 5.73 -16.74
N PRO A 19 -5.88 6.97 -17.23
CA PRO A 19 -4.64 7.73 -17.37
C PRO A 19 -3.92 7.96 -16.04
N THR A 20 -2.58 7.88 -16.10
CA THR A 20 -1.69 8.30 -15.01
C THR A 20 -0.41 8.93 -15.56
N VAL A 21 0.42 9.47 -14.67
CA VAL A 21 1.65 10.19 -15.03
C VAL A 21 2.85 9.25 -14.98
N GLU A 22 3.67 9.30 -16.03
CA GLU A 22 5.02 8.73 -16.04
C GLU A 22 6.04 9.83 -16.33
N VAL A 23 7.18 9.81 -15.62
CA VAL A 23 8.23 10.82 -15.73
C VAL A 23 9.57 10.17 -15.99
N ASP A 24 10.33 10.75 -16.94
CA ASP A 24 11.76 10.50 -17.14
C ASP A 24 12.57 11.71 -16.68
N VAL A 25 13.65 11.48 -15.94
CA VAL A 25 14.66 12.48 -15.56
C VAL A 25 15.99 12.09 -16.17
N TYR A 26 16.65 13.03 -16.85
CA TYR A 26 17.92 12.85 -17.53
C TYR A 26 19.00 13.71 -16.86
N THR A 27 20.21 13.16 -16.72
CA THR A 27 21.36 13.88 -16.17
C THR A 27 22.47 14.11 -17.19
N ASP A 28 23.33 15.10 -16.93
CA ASP A 28 24.50 15.42 -17.77
C ASP A 28 25.57 14.32 -17.80
N GLN A 29 25.50 13.35 -16.86
CA GLN A 29 26.35 12.17 -16.82
C GLN A 29 25.76 10.97 -17.59
N GLY A 30 24.59 11.14 -18.23
CA GLY A 30 23.95 10.13 -19.05
C GLY A 30 23.05 9.15 -18.30
N ALA A 31 22.78 9.38 -17.02
CA ALA A 31 21.80 8.58 -16.29
C ALA A 31 20.37 9.00 -16.65
N MET A 32 19.45 8.03 -16.57
CA MET A 32 18.03 8.24 -16.79
C MET A 32 17.23 7.49 -15.73
N GLY A 33 16.40 8.19 -14.96
CA GLY A 33 15.42 7.58 -14.05
C GLY A 33 14.02 7.68 -14.61
N ARG A 34 13.25 6.59 -14.54
CA ARG A 34 11.83 6.55 -14.94
C ARG A 34 10.95 6.11 -13.79
N ALA A 35 9.88 6.83 -13.55
CA ALA A 35 8.88 6.47 -12.56
C ALA A 35 7.46 6.69 -13.08
N ALA A 36 6.58 5.75 -12.78
CA ALA A 36 5.15 5.85 -13.05
C ALA A 36 4.36 5.92 -11.73
N VAL A 37 3.38 6.79 -11.68
CA VAL A 37 2.62 7.08 -10.45
C VAL A 37 1.37 6.21 -10.35
N PRO A 38 1.10 5.56 -9.21
CA PRO A 38 -0.14 4.83 -8.99
C PRO A 38 -1.32 5.76 -8.71
N SER A 39 -2.54 5.24 -8.79
CA SER A 39 -3.79 5.99 -8.60
C SER A 39 -4.77 5.24 -7.69
N GLY A 40 -5.39 5.91 -6.73
CA GLY A 40 -6.42 5.32 -5.87
C GLY A 40 -7.78 5.14 -6.55
N ALA A 41 -8.60 4.20 -6.07
CA ALA A 41 -10.02 4.10 -6.42
C ALA A 41 -10.87 4.88 -5.40
N SER A 42 -10.71 4.59 -4.12
CA SER A 42 -11.15 5.42 -3.01
C SER A 42 -9.98 6.32 -2.59
N THR A 43 -10.25 7.57 -2.26
CA THR A 43 -9.24 8.51 -1.78
C THR A 43 -9.72 9.07 -0.45
N GLY A 44 -8.91 8.95 0.60
CA GLY A 44 -9.16 9.61 1.88
C GLY A 44 -9.26 11.12 1.71
N VAL A 45 -10.12 11.76 2.49
CA VAL A 45 -10.38 13.22 2.41
C VAL A 45 -9.11 14.05 2.61
N HIS A 46 -8.14 13.49 3.32
CA HIS A 46 -6.88 14.15 3.69
C HIS A 46 -5.70 13.82 2.77
N GLU A 47 -5.91 13.07 1.68
CA GLU A 47 -4.85 12.75 0.72
C GLU A 47 -4.40 13.97 -0.09
N ALA A 48 -3.13 13.96 -0.53
CA ALA A 48 -2.63 14.92 -1.51
C ALA A 48 -3.39 14.78 -2.85
N CYS A 49 -3.54 15.90 -3.55
CA CYS A 49 -4.39 16.02 -4.73
C CYS A 49 -3.80 15.30 -5.95
N GLU A 50 -4.46 14.27 -6.43
CA GLU A 50 -4.22 13.73 -7.77
C GLU A 50 -4.87 14.67 -8.80
N LEU A 51 -4.05 15.42 -9.54
CA LEU A 51 -4.55 16.42 -10.50
C LEU A 51 -5.06 15.71 -11.77
N ARG A 52 -6.36 15.86 -12.02
CA ARG A 52 -7.06 15.38 -13.21
C ARG A 52 -7.70 16.51 -13.97
N ASP A 53 -7.77 16.39 -15.30
CA ASP A 53 -8.20 17.48 -16.19
C ASP A 53 -9.70 17.81 -16.06
N GLY A 54 -10.53 16.82 -15.69
CA GLY A 54 -11.98 17.00 -15.54
C GLY A 54 -12.76 17.12 -16.88
N ASP A 55 -12.07 17.15 -18.01
CA ASP A 55 -12.68 17.20 -19.33
C ASP A 55 -13.31 15.86 -19.70
N LYS A 56 -14.62 15.78 -19.61
CA LYS A 56 -15.39 14.56 -19.89
C LYS A 56 -15.29 14.04 -21.33
N SER A 57 -14.81 14.87 -22.27
CA SER A 57 -14.58 14.47 -23.66
C SER A 57 -13.33 13.58 -23.81
N MET A 58 -12.43 13.59 -22.82
CA MET A 58 -11.20 12.83 -22.80
C MET A 58 -11.14 11.90 -21.58
N PHE A 59 -11.05 10.60 -21.80
CA PHE A 59 -10.99 9.59 -20.73
C PHE A 59 -12.06 9.78 -19.63
N LEU A 60 -13.26 10.23 -20.00
CA LEU A 60 -14.37 10.49 -19.07
C LEU A 60 -14.02 11.49 -17.94
N GLY A 61 -13.13 12.42 -18.21
CA GLY A 61 -12.65 13.41 -17.24
C GLY A 61 -11.41 12.99 -16.45
N LYS A 62 -10.87 11.79 -16.68
CA LYS A 62 -9.75 11.23 -15.91
C LYS A 62 -8.38 11.48 -16.53
N SER A 63 -8.28 12.24 -17.63
CA SER A 63 -7.00 12.64 -18.24
C SER A 63 -6.11 13.39 -17.25
N VAL A 64 -4.78 13.31 -17.41
CA VAL A 64 -3.77 13.93 -16.53
C VAL A 64 -2.85 14.89 -17.30
N LEU A 65 -3.30 15.46 -18.39
CA LEU A 65 -2.48 16.31 -19.25
C LEU A 65 -2.05 17.63 -18.57
N GLN A 66 -2.85 18.17 -17.64
CA GLN A 66 -2.42 19.32 -16.84
C GLN A 66 -1.23 18.96 -15.95
N ALA A 67 -1.27 17.81 -15.25
CA ALA A 67 -0.14 17.33 -14.46
C ALA A 67 1.10 17.07 -15.34
N VAL A 68 0.93 16.44 -16.50
CA VAL A 68 2.00 16.23 -17.49
C VAL A 68 2.58 17.57 -17.97
N ASN A 69 1.75 18.57 -18.25
CA ASN A 69 2.21 19.90 -18.63
C ASN A 69 3.02 20.56 -17.51
N ASN A 70 2.57 20.44 -16.25
CA ASN A 70 3.30 20.98 -15.09
C ASN A 70 4.69 20.34 -14.96
N VAL A 71 4.82 19.03 -15.20
CA VAL A 71 6.12 18.33 -15.25
C VAL A 71 7.01 18.90 -16.37
N ASN A 72 6.45 19.05 -17.57
CA ASN A 72 7.22 19.42 -18.77
C ASN A 72 7.60 20.92 -18.86
N THR A 73 7.00 21.74 -18.01
CA THR A 73 7.22 23.21 -17.99
C THR A 73 7.71 23.64 -16.62
N VAL A 74 6.80 24.01 -15.72
CA VAL A 74 7.09 24.66 -14.44
C VAL A 74 8.09 23.86 -13.59
N ILE A 75 7.90 22.56 -13.45
CA ILE A 75 8.80 21.71 -12.64
C ILE A 75 10.13 21.51 -13.34
N SER A 76 10.13 21.21 -14.65
CA SER A 76 11.35 21.00 -15.44
C SER A 76 12.24 22.24 -15.44
N ASP A 77 11.65 23.43 -15.66
CA ASP A 77 12.40 24.69 -15.70
C ASP A 77 13.05 25.00 -14.34
N GLU A 78 12.34 24.75 -13.26
CA GLU A 78 12.78 25.08 -11.90
C GLU A 78 13.84 24.13 -11.35
N LEU A 79 13.85 22.86 -11.78
CA LEU A 79 14.81 21.86 -11.31
C LEU A 79 16.05 21.74 -12.22
N GLN A 80 16.09 22.44 -13.36
CA GLN A 80 17.23 22.42 -14.28
C GLN A 80 18.52 22.80 -13.56
N GLY A 81 19.55 21.99 -13.72
CA GLY A 81 20.88 22.21 -13.13
C GLY A 81 21.02 21.80 -11.66
N MET A 82 19.96 21.34 -11.00
CA MET A 82 20.08 20.75 -9.65
C MET A 82 20.78 19.41 -9.72
N PHE A 83 21.55 19.06 -8.70
CA PHE A 83 22.16 17.73 -8.60
C PHE A 83 21.08 16.70 -8.29
N VAL A 84 20.99 15.64 -9.09
CA VAL A 84 19.96 14.61 -8.99
C VAL A 84 19.99 13.84 -7.66
N SER A 85 21.11 13.87 -6.95
CA SER A 85 21.29 13.27 -5.61
C SER A 85 20.74 14.08 -4.44
N GLU A 86 20.37 15.34 -4.68
CA GLU A 86 19.85 16.22 -3.61
C GLU A 86 18.34 16.05 -3.46
N GLN A 87 17.92 14.80 -3.19
CA GLN A 87 16.50 14.40 -3.15
C GLN A 87 15.63 15.35 -2.31
N LYS A 88 16.08 15.64 -1.06
CA LYS A 88 15.31 16.51 -0.18
C LYS A 88 15.17 17.92 -0.75
N SER A 89 16.25 18.49 -1.30
CA SER A 89 16.22 19.82 -1.89
C SER A 89 15.29 19.88 -3.11
N ILE A 90 15.26 18.82 -3.92
CA ILE A 90 14.37 18.68 -5.07
C ILE A 90 12.91 18.64 -4.62
N ASP A 91 12.60 17.78 -3.65
CA ASP A 91 11.25 17.61 -3.12
C ASP A 91 10.75 18.88 -2.43
N ASP A 92 11.55 19.47 -1.54
CA ASP A 92 11.23 20.76 -0.87
C ASP A 92 10.97 21.87 -1.88
N LYS A 93 11.75 21.92 -2.96
CA LYS A 93 11.58 22.93 -4.02
C LYS A 93 10.26 22.75 -4.77
N MET A 94 9.88 21.51 -5.09
CA MET A 94 8.59 21.21 -5.72
C MET A 94 7.40 21.53 -4.81
N ILE A 95 7.51 21.21 -3.51
CA ILE A 95 6.48 21.55 -2.49
C ILE A 95 6.32 23.08 -2.40
N ALA A 96 7.43 23.81 -2.29
CA ALA A 96 7.39 25.29 -2.25
C ALA A 96 6.85 25.89 -3.54
N LEU A 97 7.17 25.27 -4.68
CA LEU A 97 6.67 25.71 -5.99
C LEU A 97 5.16 25.47 -6.12
N ASP A 98 4.62 24.37 -5.58
CA ASP A 98 3.18 24.14 -5.50
C ASP A 98 2.50 25.17 -4.57
N GLY A 99 3.01 25.32 -3.35
CA GLY A 99 2.58 26.31 -2.38
C GLY A 99 1.18 26.10 -1.79
N THR A 100 0.54 24.94 -2.06
CA THR A 100 -0.74 24.54 -1.45
C THR A 100 -0.53 23.42 -0.46
N GLU A 101 -1.42 23.29 0.52
CA GLU A 101 -1.31 22.29 1.58
C GLU A 101 -1.34 20.85 1.05
N ASN A 102 -2.19 20.60 0.05
CA ASN A 102 -2.43 19.28 -0.51
C ASN A 102 -1.89 19.09 -1.94
N LYS A 103 -0.94 19.92 -2.38
CA LYS A 103 -0.32 19.85 -3.72
C LYS A 103 -1.33 19.99 -4.89
N SER A 104 -2.40 20.76 -4.69
CA SER A 104 -3.48 20.88 -5.68
C SER A 104 -3.15 21.76 -6.89
N ARG A 105 -2.10 22.57 -6.85
CA ARG A 105 -1.71 23.45 -7.96
C ARG A 105 -0.94 22.71 -9.05
N LEU A 106 0.07 21.94 -8.69
CA LEU A 106 0.88 21.18 -9.65
C LEU A 106 0.37 19.75 -9.81
N GLY A 107 -0.23 19.20 -8.76
CA GLY A 107 -0.67 17.83 -8.65
C GLY A 107 0.37 16.94 -7.94
N ALA A 108 -0.06 16.20 -6.91
CA ALA A 108 0.79 15.23 -6.23
C ALA A 108 1.31 14.16 -7.17
N ASN A 109 0.55 13.79 -8.20
CA ASN A 109 0.96 12.86 -9.25
C ASN A 109 2.14 13.42 -10.10
N ALA A 110 2.13 14.70 -10.45
CA ALA A 110 3.24 15.34 -11.15
C ALA A 110 4.50 15.39 -10.26
N ILE A 111 4.34 15.84 -9.01
CA ILE A 111 5.44 15.98 -8.05
C ILE A 111 6.06 14.62 -7.72
N LEU A 112 5.25 13.61 -7.41
CA LEU A 112 5.73 12.26 -7.08
C LEU A 112 6.47 11.62 -8.26
N GLY A 113 5.95 11.76 -9.48
CA GLY A 113 6.60 11.22 -10.67
C GLY A 113 8.03 11.74 -10.83
N VAL A 114 8.22 13.04 -10.63
CA VAL A 114 9.56 13.68 -10.70
C VAL A 114 10.42 13.24 -9.52
N SER A 115 9.90 13.24 -8.30
CA SER A 115 10.60 12.82 -7.08
C SER A 115 11.20 11.42 -7.20
N LEU A 116 10.40 10.44 -7.63
CA LEU A 116 10.83 9.06 -7.81
C LEU A 116 11.79 8.88 -9.00
N ALA A 117 11.56 9.59 -10.10
CA ALA A 117 12.44 9.54 -11.26
C ALA A 117 13.83 10.10 -10.94
N CYS A 118 13.93 11.16 -10.11
CA CYS A 118 15.19 11.69 -9.61
C CYS A 118 15.95 10.65 -8.77
N ALA A 119 15.28 9.98 -7.82
CA ALA A 119 15.90 8.94 -7.01
C ALA A 119 16.45 7.79 -7.85
N LYS A 120 15.71 7.35 -8.88
CA LYS A 120 16.14 6.30 -9.82
C LYS A 120 17.33 6.74 -10.69
N ALA A 121 17.33 7.99 -11.16
CA ALA A 121 18.47 8.55 -11.91
C ALA A 121 19.72 8.61 -11.02
N ALA A 122 19.60 9.05 -9.77
CA ALA A 122 20.70 9.09 -8.82
C ALA A 122 21.24 7.69 -8.47
N ALA A 123 20.37 6.70 -8.31
CA ALA A 123 20.77 5.30 -8.13
C ALA A 123 21.56 4.79 -9.34
N GLN A 124 21.08 5.07 -10.55
CA GLN A 124 21.80 4.69 -11.79
C GLN A 124 23.19 5.36 -11.89
N GLU A 125 23.32 6.64 -11.54
CA GLU A 125 24.62 7.32 -11.54
C GLU A 125 25.63 6.71 -10.61
N THR A 126 25.16 6.22 -9.46
CA THR A 126 26.04 5.57 -8.48
C THR A 126 26.27 4.09 -8.77
N GLY A 127 25.67 3.56 -9.84
CA GLY A 127 25.74 2.14 -10.19
C GLY A 127 25.13 1.23 -9.14
N GLN A 128 24.12 1.72 -8.42
CA GLN A 128 23.44 0.99 -7.36
C GLN A 128 22.00 0.65 -7.76
N GLU A 129 21.51 -0.50 -7.27
CA GLU A 129 20.09 -0.79 -7.26
C GLU A 129 19.36 0.23 -6.35
N LEU A 130 18.10 0.53 -6.66
CA LEU A 130 17.36 1.58 -5.96
C LEU A 130 17.27 1.34 -4.44
N TYR A 131 17.03 0.08 -4.02
CA TYR A 131 16.98 -0.24 -2.59
C TYR A 131 18.32 0.01 -1.87
N ARG A 132 19.44 -0.22 -2.55
CA ARG A 132 20.80 0.07 -2.03
C ARG A 132 21.04 1.57 -1.93
N TYR A 133 20.66 2.31 -2.95
CA TYR A 133 20.82 3.76 -2.97
C TYR A 133 20.02 4.43 -1.84
N LEU A 134 18.76 4.02 -1.63
CA LEU A 134 17.89 4.58 -0.61
C LEU A 134 18.22 4.09 0.81
N GLY A 135 18.51 2.81 0.97
CA GLY A 135 18.73 2.15 2.28
C GLY A 135 20.17 2.10 2.73
N GLY A 136 21.12 2.45 1.84
CA GLY A 136 22.55 2.35 2.14
C GLY A 136 22.97 0.92 2.49
N VAL A 137 23.91 0.79 3.42
CA VAL A 137 24.44 -0.51 3.86
C VAL A 137 23.45 -1.32 4.72
N GLY A 138 22.40 -0.67 5.23
CA GLY A 138 21.44 -1.28 6.17
C GLY A 138 20.25 -1.97 5.50
N GLY A 139 19.95 -1.68 4.24
CA GLY A 139 18.77 -2.22 3.55
C GLY A 139 18.94 -3.69 3.15
N HIS A 140 18.38 -4.62 3.93
CA HIS A 140 18.50 -6.06 3.68
C HIS A 140 17.31 -6.91 4.19
N THR A 141 16.30 -6.28 4.78
CA THR A 141 15.11 -6.99 5.30
C THR A 141 14.09 -7.19 4.20
N LEU A 142 13.85 -8.44 3.81
CA LEU A 142 12.78 -8.83 2.91
C LEU A 142 11.45 -8.82 3.69
N PRO A 143 10.39 -8.23 3.11
CA PRO A 143 9.12 -8.05 3.81
C PRO A 143 8.28 -9.33 3.83
N ILE A 144 7.43 -9.46 4.85
CA ILE A 144 6.29 -10.39 4.80
C ILE A 144 5.29 -9.83 3.79
N PRO A 145 4.90 -10.60 2.75
CA PRO A 145 3.86 -10.18 1.82
C PRO A 145 2.48 -10.34 2.48
N MET A 146 1.70 -9.26 2.49
CA MET A 146 0.28 -9.26 2.83
C MET A 146 -0.50 -9.40 1.51
N MET A 147 -0.85 -10.64 1.16
CA MET A 147 -1.38 -10.96 -0.18
C MET A 147 -2.90 -10.95 -0.17
N ASN A 148 -3.53 -9.98 -0.83
CA ASN A 148 -4.99 -9.88 -0.97
C ASN A 148 -5.52 -10.98 -1.89
N ILE A 149 -6.02 -12.09 -1.33
CA ILE A 149 -6.49 -13.26 -2.10
C ILE A 149 -8.00 -13.33 -2.29
N LEU A 150 -8.78 -12.52 -1.52
CA LEU A 150 -10.23 -12.44 -1.64
C LEU A 150 -10.69 -11.02 -1.37
N ASN A 151 -11.53 -10.47 -2.25
CA ASN A 151 -12.03 -9.10 -2.21
C ASN A 151 -13.51 -9.04 -1.87
N GLY A 152 -13.89 -7.98 -1.17
CA GLY A 152 -15.27 -7.60 -0.91
C GLY A 152 -15.42 -6.07 -0.88
N GLY A 153 -16.42 -5.56 -0.18
CA GLY A 153 -16.64 -4.14 -0.03
C GLY A 153 -16.64 -3.38 -1.38
N SER A 154 -15.97 -2.24 -1.40
CA SER A 154 -15.84 -1.43 -2.62
C SER A 154 -14.92 -2.04 -3.70
N HIS A 155 -14.13 -3.07 -3.36
CA HIS A 155 -13.24 -3.77 -4.31
C HIS A 155 -13.91 -4.92 -5.07
N ALA A 156 -15.17 -5.25 -4.77
CA ALA A 156 -15.93 -6.30 -5.44
C ALA A 156 -17.43 -6.02 -5.44
N ASP A 157 -18.12 -6.41 -6.51
CA ASP A 157 -19.58 -6.39 -6.56
C ASP A 157 -20.12 -7.70 -5.96
N ASN A 158 -20.10 -7.79 -4.61
CA ASN A 158 -20.54 -8.95 -3.86
C ASN A 158 -21.18 -8.58 -2.50
N SER A 159 -21.54 -9.58 -1.69
CA SER A 159 -22.35 -9.44 -0.47
C SER A 159 -21.53 -9.44 0.82
N ILE A 160 -20.28 -8.97 0.81
CA ILE A 160 -19.44 -8.87 1.99
C ILE A 160 -18.97 -7.44 2.23
N ASP A 161 -18.91 -7.02 3.50
CA ASP A 161 -18.66 -5.62 3.86
C ASP A 161 -17.18 -5.27 3.84
N PHE A 162 -16.30 -6.20 4.28
CA PHE A 162 -14.87 -5.94 4.39
C PHE A 162 -14.20 -6.00 3.03
N GLN A 163 -13.28 -5.06 2.80
CA GLN A 163 -12.72 -4.77 1.48
C GLN A 163 -11.70 -5.83 1.04
N GLU A 164 -10.82 -6.29 1.94
CA GLU A 164 -9.75 -7.22 1.61
C GLU A 164 -9.54 -8.28 2.68
N PHE A 165 -9.33 -9.51 2.20
CA PHE A 165 -8.92 -10.65 3.02
C PHE A 165 -7.57 -11.13 2.50
N MET A 166 -6.54 -10.93 3.32
CA MET A 166 -5.15 -11.18 2.98
C MET A 166 -4.59 -12.38 3.73
N ILE A 167 -3.55 -12.99 3.18
CA ILE A 167 -2.72 -13.98 3.85
C ILE A 167 -1.32 -13.45 4.08
N MET A 168 -0.71 -13.88 5.20
CA MET A 168 0.66 -13.53 5.61
C MET A 168 1.44 -14.83 5.87
N PRO A 169 2.32 -15.29 4.94
CA PRO A 169 3.06 -16.55 5.07
C PRO A 169 4.32 -16.36 5.95
N VAL A 170 4.10 -16.11 7.24
CA VAL A 170 5.16 -15.82 8.22
C VAL A 170 6.05 -17.01 8.55
N GLY A 171 5.55 -18.24 8.32
CA GLY A 171 6.28 -19.47 8.60
C GLY A 171 7.38 -19.81 7.59
N ALA A 172 7.45 -19.09 6.48
CA ALA A 172 8.47 -19.28 5.46
C ALA A 172 9.88 -18.92 5.96
N PRO A 173 10.93 -19.61 5.49
CA PRO A 173 12.31 -19.27 5.84
C PRO A 173 12.91 -18.15 4.99
N THR A 174 12.35 -17.86 3.80
CA THR A 174 12.84 -16.86 2.85
C THR A 174 11.64 -16.16 2.18
N PHE A 175 11.89 -15.05 1.52
CA PHE A 175 10.84 -14.35 0.77
C PHE A 175 10.32 -15.19 -0.41
N SER A 176 11.21 -15.81 -1.17
CA SER A 176 10.83 -16.69 -2.29
C SER A 176 9.94 -17.85 -1.84
N GLU A 177 10.22 -18.46 -0.69
CA GLU A 177 9.37 -19.49 -0.10
C GLU A 177 8.03 -18.91 0.40
N ALA A 178 8.02 -17.72 0.96
CA ALA A 178 6.77 -17.03 1.34
C ALA A 178 5.88 -16.78 0.11
N LEU A 179 6.47 -16.33 -0.99
CA LEU A 179 5.74 -16.12 -2.24
C LEU A 179 5.21 -17.44 -2.81
N ARG A 180 6.00 -18.55 -2.76
CA ARG A 180 5.54 -19.88 -3.16
C ARG A 180 4.34 -20.32 -2.32
N MET A 181 4.43 -20.22 -0.98
CA MET A 181 3.33 -20.56 -0.07
C MET A 181 2.07 -19.77 -0.41
N GLY A 182 2.20 -18.44 -0.61
CA GLY A 182 1.08 -17.59 -0.99
C GLY A 182 0.45 -17.99 -2.31
N ALA A 183 1.24 -18.29 -3.34
CA ALA A 183 0.75 -18.75 -4.63
C ALA A 183 0.03 -20.11 -4.53
N GLU A 184 0.54 -21.04 -3.75
CA GLU A 184 -0.09 -22.34 -3.51
C GLU A 184 -1.43 -22.21 -2.78
N VAL A 185 -1.51 -21.35 -1.76
CA VAL A 185 -2.78 -21.04 -1.08
C VAL A 185 -3.76 -20.37 -2.05
N PHE A 186 -3.33 -19.41 -2.86
CA PHE A 186 -4.16 -18.76 -3.88
C PHE A 186 -4.76 -19.78 -4.86
N HIS A 187 -3.97 -20.71 -5.39
CA HIS A 187 -4.47 -21.75 -6.30
C HIS A 187 -5.40 -22.75 -5.60
N ASN A 188 -5.15 -23.08 -4.35
CA ASN A 188 -6.05 -23.92 -3.55
C ASN A 188 -7.36 -23.19 -3.23
N LEU A 189 -7.32 -21.88 -2.95
CA LEU A 189 -8.54 -21.07 -2.79
C LEU A 189 -9.41 -21.10 -4.05
N LYS A 190 -8.78 -20.97 -5.25
CA LYS A 190 -9.51 -21.15 -6.52
C LYS A 190 -10.24 -22.48 -6.59
N SER A 191 -9.60 -23.56 -6.13
CA SER A 191 -10.20 -24.91 -6.12
C SER A 191 -11.34 -25.01 -5.09
N VAL A 192 -11.19 -24.40 -3.89
CA VAL A 192 -12.22 -24.34 -2.85
C VAL A 192 -13.45 -23.60 -3.38
N LEU A 193 -13.28 -22.40 -3.95
CA LEU A 193 -14.37 -21.61 -4.50
C LEU A 193 -15.11 -22.36 -5.63
N LYS A 194 -14.37 -22.98 -6.56
CA LYS A 194 -14.98 -23.80 -7.62
C LYS A 194 -15.80 -24.97 -7.07
N SER A 195 -15.33 -25.64 -6.03
CA SER A 195 -16.07 -26.77 -5.44
C SER A 195 -17.39 -26.35 -4.81
N LYS A 196 -17.51 -25.08 -4.42
CA LYS A 196 -18.73 -24.45 -3.91
C LYS A 196 -19.60 -23.83 -5.00
N GLY A 197 -19.20 -23.91 -6.28
CA GLY A 197 -19.91 -23.29 -7.40
C GLY A 197 -19.78 -21.77 -7.46
N LEU A 198 -18.77 -21.19 -6.78
CA LEU A 198 -18.54 -19.75 -6.69
C LEU A 198 -17.63 -19.24 -7.82
N SER A 199 -17.74 -17.95 -8.13
CA SER A 199 -16.90 -17.28 -9.13
C SER A 199 -15.43 -17.31 -8.71
N THR A 200 -14.55 -17.49 -9.68
CA THR A 200 -13.08 -17.35 -9.54
C THR A 200 -12.54 -16.23 -10.44
N ASN A 201 -13.39 -15.28 -10.81
CA ASN A 201 -12.94 -14.03 -11.40
C ASN A 201 -12.18 -13.20 -10.36
N VAL A 202 -11.22 -12.41 -10.82
CA VAL A 202 -10.38 -11.60 -9.94
C VAL A 202 -10.78 -10.13 -10.04
N GLY A 203 -10.65 -9.42 -8.92
CA GLY A 203 -10.81 -7.99 -8.82
C GLY A 203 -9.57 -7.21 -9.27
N ASP A 204 -9.58 -5.91 -9.04
CA ASP A 204 -8.52 -4.97 -9.46
C ASP A 204 -7.16 -5.31 -8.87
N GLU A 205 -7.10 -5.91 -7.69
CA GLU A 205 -5.88 -6.28 -7.01
C GLU A 205 -5.47 -7.75 -7.18
N GLY A 206 -6.17 -8.47 -8.05
CA GLY A 206 -5.83 -9.86 -8.41
C GLY A 206 -6.36 -10.93 -7.46
N GLY A 207 -7.01 -10.58 -6.34
CA GLY A 207 -7.75 -11.50 -5.48
C GLY A 207 -9.08 -11.91 -6.08
N PHE A 208 -9.61 -13.07 -5.66
CA PHE A 208 -10.92 -13.54 -6.12
C PHE A 208 -12.05 -12.65 -5.58
N ALA A 209 -13.12 -12.51 -6.35
CA ALA A 209 -14.31 -11.73 -5.99
C ALA A 209 -15.58 -12.61 -6.05
N PRO A 210 -15.71 -13.65 -5.20
CA PRO A 210 -16.88 -14.49 -5.16
C PRO A 210 -18.04 -13.80 -4.43
N ASN A 211 -19.28 -14.19 -4.77
CA ASN A 211 -20.43 -13.76 -4.00
C ASN A 211 -20.64 -14.74 -2.82
N LEU A 212 -20.15 -14.35 -1.64
CA LEU A 212 -20.22 -15.10 -0.38
C LEU A 212 -21.37 -14.61 0.48
N GLY A 213 -21.86 -15.46 1.37
CA GLY A 213 -23.00 -15.15 2.24
C GLY A 213 -22.66 -14.28 3.46
N SER A 214 -21.38 -14.18 3.83
CA SER A 214 -20.94 -13.40 4.99
C SER A 214 -19.42 -13.13 4.95
N ASN A 215 -18.96 -12.13 5.74
CA ASN A 215 -17.53 -11.89 5.98
C ASN A 215 -16.84 -13.13 6.59
N GLU A 216 -17.55 -13.87 7.47
CA GLU A 216 -17.02 -15.08 8.10
C GLU A 216 -16.82 -16.22 7.10
N GLU A 217 -17.70 -16.36 6.10
CA GLU A 217 -17.54 -17.38 5.05
C GLU A 217 -16.26 -17.15 4.23
N ALA A 218 -15.86 -15.89 4.03
CA ALA A 218 -14.59 -15.55 3.38
C ALA A 218 -13.40 -16.11 4.17
N ILE A 219 -13.37 -15.89 5.49
CA ILE A 219 -12.33 -16.44 6.38
C ILE A 219 -12.31 -17.96 6.32
N MET A 220 -13.46 -18.61 6.38
CA MET A 220 -13.55 -20.07 6.34
C MET A 220 -13.04 -20.66 5.01
N CYS A 221 -13.31 -19.99 3.88
CA CYS A 221 -12.76 -20.40 2.59
C CYS A 221 -11.22 -20.28 2.55
N ILE A 222 -10.67 -19.24 3.15
CA ILE A 222 -9.21 -19.02 3.23
C ILE A 222 -8.57 -20.05 4.13
N LEU A 223 -9.11 -20.31 5.31
CA LEU A 223 -8.59 -21.35 6.22
C LEU A 223 -8.57 -22.73 5.54
N GLN A 224 -9.66 -23.08 4.87
CA GLN A 224 -9.73 -24.33 4.09
C GLN A 224 -8.67 -24.38 2.96
N ALA A 225 -8.39 -23.24 2.33
CA ALA A 225 -7.37 -23.14 1.27
C ALA A 225 -5.95 -23.31 1.83
N ILE A 226 -5.66 -22.72 3.00
CA ILE A 226 -4.38 -22.86 3.70
C ILE A 226 -4.13 -24.34 4.06
N GLU A 227 -5.10 -24.98 4.70
CA GLU A 227 -5.02 -26.40 5.06
C GLU A 227 -4.86 -27.31 3.84
N LYS A 228 -5.64 -27.05 2.77
CA LYS A 228 -5.57 -27.78 1.51
C LYS A 228 -4.22 -27.61 0.80
N ALA A 229 -3.55 -26.49 0.99
CA ALA A 229 -2.19 -26.26 0.50
C ALA A 229 -1.13 -26.99 1.34
N GLY A 230 -1.51 -27.59 2.47
CA GLY A 230 -0.61 -28.32 3.35
C GLY A 230 0.04 -27.45 4.43
N TYR A 231 -0.46 -26.24 4.64
CA TYR A 231 0.04 -25.30 5.66
C TYR A 231 -0.90 -25.23 6.87
N ARG A 232 -0.36 -24.81 8.01
CA ARG A 232 -1.09 -24.68 9.27
C ARG A 232 -1.54 -23.24 9.48
N PRO A 233 -2.87 -22.98 9.50
CA PRO A 233 -3.39 -21.66 9.87
C PRO A 233 -2.95 -21.28 11.29
N GLY A 234 -2.46 -20.06 11.46
CA GLY A 234 -1.99 -19.56 12.74
C GLY A 234 -0.60 -20.03 13.18
N GLU A 235 0.12 -20.75 12.31
CA GLU A 235 1.52 -21.13 12.50
C GLU A 235 2.38 -20.78 11.28
N ASP A 236 1.99 -21.30 10.11
CA ASP A 236 2.70 -21.08 8.85
C ASP A 236 2.15 -19.87 8.09
N VAL A 237 0.82 -19.72 8.10
CA VAL A 237 0.10 -18.65 7.41
C VAL A 237 -0.94 -18.05 8.34
N TYR A 238 -0.94 -16.72 8.46
CA TYR A 238 -1.92 -15.96 9.19
C TYR A 238 -2.82 -15.17 8.23
N ILE A 239 -3.91 -14.61 8.79
CA ILE A 239 -4.86 -13.76 8.07
C ILE A 239 -4.61 -12.30 8.46
N ALA A 240 -4.69 -11.41 7.47
CA ALA A 240 -4.82 -9.98 7.66
C ALA A 240 -6.08 -9.48 6.95
N LEU A 241 -6.69 -8.46 7.49
CA LEU A 241 -7.92 -7.87 6.96
C LEU A 241 -7.72 -6.38 6.68
N ASP A 242 -8.38 -5.89 5.64
CA ASP A 242 -8.68 -4.49 5.45
C ASP A 242 -10.20 -4.33 5.49
N ALA A 243 -10.69 -3.70 6.54
CA ALA A 243 -12.12 -3.50 6.74
C ALA A 243 -12.64 -2.30 5.95
N ALA A 244 -11.82 -1.28 5.75
CA ALA A 244 -12.20 0.02 5.20
C ALA A 244 -13.47 0.57 5.89
N ALA A 245 -13.44 0.62 7.23
CA ALA A 245 -14.65 0.82 8.04
C ALA A 245 -15.34 2.17 7.81
N SER A 246 -14.64 3.16 7.25
CA SER A 246 -15.24 4.44 6.82
C SER A 246 -16.35 4.24 5.77
N GLU A 247 -16.27 3.18 4.92
CA GLU A 247 -17.24 2.90 3.86
C GLU A 247 -18.62 2.46 4.40
N PHE A 248 -18.66 1.92 5.61
CA PHE A 248 -19.91 1.48 6.26
C PHE A 248 -20.19 2.18 7.61
N TYR A 249 -19.46 3.23 7.95
CA TYR A 249 -19.73 4.08 9.09
C TYR A 249 -20.80 5.12 8.76
N LEU A 250 -21.78 5.27 9.62
CA LEU A 250 -22.85 6.26 9.54
C LEU A 250 -22.64 7.33 10.63
N PRO A 251 -21.96 8.44 10.30
CA PRO A 251 -21.55 9.44 11.31
C PRO A 251 -22.75 10.08 12.05
N GLU A 252 -23.86 10.31 11.37
CA GLU A 252 -25.07 10.89 11.96
C GLU A 252 -25.70 10.01 13.04
N GLU A 253 -25.54 8.69 12.92
CA GLU A 253 -26.06 7.72 13.90
C GLU A 253 -24.97 7.22 14.85
N ASN A 254 -23.69 7.52 14.57
CA ASN A 254 -22.51 7.00 15.25
C ASN A 254 -22.50 5.47 15.33
N VAL A 255 -22.71 4.80 14.17
CA VAL A 255 -22.74 3.33 14.08
C VAL A 255 -22.04 2.83 12.81
N TYR A 256 -21.56 1.61 12.87
CA TYR A 256 -21.04 0.83 11.74
C TYR A 256 -22.16 -0.10 11.23
N HIS A 257 -22.54 0.04 9.97
CA HIS A 257 -23.65 -0.71 9.39
C HIS A 257 -23.11 -1.79 8.46
N LEU A 258 -23.06 -3.05 8.91
CA LEU A 258 -22.67 -4.21 8.11
C LEU A 258 -23.78 -4.55 7.09
N LYS A 259 -23.95 -3.66 6.13
CA LYS A 259 -25.11 -3.58 5.21
C LYS A 259 -25.24 -4.79 4.31
N TRP A 260 -24.10 -5.33 3.86
CA TRP A 260 -24.06 -6.36 2.83
C TRP A 260 -24.13 -7.76 3.40
N SER A 261 -23.61 -7.99 4.62
CA SER A 261 -23.55 -9.30 5.26
C SER A 261 -24.71 -9.53 6.24
N SER A 262 -24.62 -8.99 7.48
CA SER A 262 -25.59 -9.27 8.54
C SER A 262 -26.76 -8.27 8.62
N GLY A 263 -26.58 -7.07 8.08
CA GLY A 263 -27.52 -5.96 8.24
C GLY A 263 -27.48 -5.29 9.62
N GLU A 264 -26.54 -5.70 10.49
CA GLU A 264 -26.43 -5.17 11.84
C GLU A 264 -25.84 -3.76 11.86
N LYS A 265 -26.31 -2.95 12.82
CA LYS A 265 -25.72 -1.66 13.17
C LYS A 265 -25.00 -1.79 14.50
N LEU A 266 -23.71 -1.58 14.50
CA LEU A 266 -22.83 -1.70 15.66
C LEU A 266 -22.37 -0.32 16.11
N THR A 267 -22.49 -0.02 17.40
CA THR A 267 -21.83 1.16 17.98
C THR A 267 -20.30 0.99 17.93
N PRO A 268 -19.47 2.07 18.07
CA PRO A 268 -18.03 1.94 18.14
C PRO A 268 -17.54 0.89 19.15
N THR A 269 -18.16 0.83 20.33
CA THR A 269 -17.84 -0.20 21.35
C THR A 269 -18.13 -1.61 20.83
N GLN A 270 -19.31 -1.82 20.24
CA GLN A 270 -19.69 -3.13 19.69
C GLN A 270 -18.80 -3.53 18.51
N MET A 271 -18.36 -2.58 17.67
CA MET A 271 -17.42 -2.86 16.60
C MET A 271 -16.03 -3.27 17.13
N SER A 272 -15.55 -2.61 18.19
CA SER A 272 -14.33 -3.02 18.88
C SER A 272 -14.43 -4.43 19.49
N ASP A 273 -15.57 -4.74 20.13
CA ASP A 273 -15.84 -6.08 20.68
C ASP A 273 -15.92 -7.14 19.57
N PHE A 274 -16.53 -6.81 18.43
CA PHE A 274 -16.57 -7.68 17.25
C PHE A 274 -15.14 -8.07 16.79
N TRP A 275 -14.23 -7.10 16.66
CA TRP A 275 -12.84 -7.38 16.30
C TRP A 275 -12.12 -8.20 17.36
N LYS A 276 -12.36 -7.92 18.62
CA LYS A 276 -11.79 -8.68 19.73
C LYS A 276 -12.19 -10.16 19.69
N ASP A 277 -13.44 -10.43 19.39
CA ASP A 277 -13.96 -11.81 19.26
C ASP A 277 -13.36 -12.49 18.01
N TRP A 278 -13.23 -11.78 16.91
CA TRP A 278 -12.65 -12.32 15.67
C TRP A 278 -11.18 -12.66 15.82
N VAL A 279 -10.39 -11.81 16.43
CA VAL A 279 -8.96 -12.06 16.72
C VAL A 279 -8.78 -13.23 17.72
N ALA A 280 -9.75 -13.43 18.63
CA ALA A 280 -9.72 -14.58 19.54
C ALA A 280 -10.12 -15.90 18.86
N LYS A 281 -10.96 -15.84 17.83
CA LYS A 281 -11.53 -17.02 17.14
C LYS A 281 -10.71 -17.48 15.94
N TYR A 282 -10.09 -16.54 15.22
CA TYR A 282 -9.38 -16.79 13.97
C TYR A 282 -7.91 -16.36 14.07
N PRO A 283 -7.00 -16.91 13.24
CA PRO A 283 -5.60 -16.53 13.22
C PRO A 283 -5.39 -15.18 12.49
N ILE A 284 -6.08 -14.13 12.97
CA ILE A 284 -5.99 -12.76 12.47
C ILE A 284 -4.92 -12.03 13.28
N ILE A 285 -3.87 -11.52 12.61
CA ILE A 285 -2.77 -10.79 13.24
C ILE A 285 -2.63 -9.34 12.78
N SER A 286 -3.45 -8.92 11.81
CA SER A 286 -3.46 -7.54 11.30
C SER A 286 -4.85 -7.14 10.86
N ILE A 287 -5.29 -5.94 11.26
CA ILE A 287 -6.56 -5.31 10.85
C ILE A 287 -6.24 -3.88 10.42
N GLU A 288 -6.52 -3.58 9.16
CA GLU A 288 -6.42 -2.25 8.57
C GLU A 288 -7.79 -1.57 8.60
N ASP A 289 -7.80 -0.30 9.02
CA ASP A 289 -8.98 0.55 9.12
C ASP A 289 -10.20 -0.16 9.71
N GLY A 290 -9.96 -0.82 10.86
CA GLY A 290 -11.03 -1.50 11.62
C GLY A 290 -12.05 -0.54 12.24
N MET A 291 -11.73 0.76 12.28
CA MET A 291 -12.60 1.87 12.70
C MET A 291 -12.51 2.97 11.64
N ALA A 292 -13.52 3.85 11.59
CA ALA A 292 -13.59 4.95 10.62
C ALA A 292 -12.48 6.00 10.86
N GLU A 293 -12.04 6.68 9.79
CA GLU A 293 -10.89 7.59 9.75
C GLU A 293 -10.95 8.79 10.71
N ASP A 294 -12.16 9.20 11.14
CA ASP A 294 -12.39 10.29 12.08
C ASP A 294 -12.97 9.82 13.43
N ASP A 295 -13.20 8.51 13.62
CA ASP A 295 -13.64 7.94 14.88
C ASP A 295 -12.46 7.68 15.84
N TRP A 296 -11.78 8.75 16.24
CA TRP A 296 -10.59 8.70 17.10
C TRP A 296 -10.84 8.01 18.46
N ASP A 297 -12.04 8.18 19.02
CA ASP A 297 -12.41 7.53 20.30
C ASP A 297 -12.66 6.03 20.10
N GLY A 298 -13.28 5.64 18.99
CA GLY A 298 -13.39 4.24 18.58
C GLY A 298 -12.03 3.61 18.34
N TRP A 299 -11.12 4.29 17.67
CA TRP A 299 -9.75 3.84 17.49
C TRP A 299 -9.00 3.64 18.80
N LYS A 300 -9.21 4.55 19.77
CA LYS A 300 -8.61 4.39 21.11
C LYS A 300 -9.12 3.16 21.83
N MET A 301 -10.44 2.96 21.86
CA MET A 301 -11.05 1.75 22.45
C MET A 301 -10.55 0.48 21.79
N HIS A 302 -10.48 0.48 20.45
CA HIS A 302 -10.00 -0.65 19.65
C HIS A 302 -8.54 -0.97 19.94
N THR A 303 -7.68 0.07 20.00
CA THR A 303 -6.26 -0.09 20.31
C THR A 303 -6.05 -0.65 21.73
N ASP A 304 -6.78 -0.13 22.72
CA ASP A 304 -6.69 -0.63 24.10
C ASP A 304 -7.19 -2.07 24.24
N ALA A 305 -8.14 -2.50 23.40
CA ALA A 305 -8.74 -3.83 23.48
C ALA A 305 -7.85 -4.95 22.92
N ILE A 306 -7.12 -4.71 21.80
CA ILE A 306 -6.38 -5.75 21.08
C ILE A 306 -5.02 -5.34 20.52
N GLY A 307 -4.59 -4.09 20.70
CA GLY A 307 -3.34 -3.59 20.11
C GLY A 307 -2.06 -4.23 20.64
N ASP A 308 -2.13 -4.98 21.74
CA ASP A 308 -1.01 -5.77 22.29
C ASP A 308 -0.77 -7.10 21.53
N ARG A 309 -1.75 -7.61 20.82
CA ARG A 309 -1.75 -8.92 20.14
C ARG A 309 -2.11 -8.89 18.68
N CYS A 310 -2.54 -7.74 18.16
CA CYS A 310 -2.92 -7.57 16.76
C CYS A 310 -2.32 -6.26 16.22
N GLN A 311 -1.80 -6.31 15.01
CA GLN A 311 -1.40 -5.12 14.28
C GLN A 311 -2.66 -4.34 13.87
N LEU A 312 -2.76 -3.08 14.26
CA LEU A 312 -3.84 -2.16 13.96
C LEU A 312 -3.32 -1.07 13.04
N VAL A 313 -3.70 -1.15 11.78
CA VAL A 313 -3.12 -0.34 10.70
C VAL A 313 -4.04 0.83 10.38
N GLY A 314 -3.51 2.06 10.44
CA GLY A 314 -4.20 3.23 9.91
C GLY A 314 -3.76 3.50 8.47
N ASP A 315 -4.69 3.36 7.52
CA ASP A 315 -4.58 3.84 6.14
C ASP A 315 -5.26 5.20 6.01
N ASP A 316 -6.58 5.25 5.93
CA ASP A 316 -7.35 6.49 5.85
C ASP A 316 -7.20 7.36 7.11
N LEU A 317 -6.95 6.72 8.26
CA LEU A 317 -6.65 7.41 9.51
C LEU A 317 -5.43 8.32 9.39
N PHE A 318 -4.36 7.89 8.72
CA PHE A 318 -3.07 8.59 8.68
C PHE A 318 -2.71 9.16 7.31
N VAL A 319 -3.20 8.59 6.22
CA VAL A 319 -2.95 8.96 4.81
C VAL A 319 -1.48 9.28 4.50
N THR A 320 -0.56 8.50 5.08
CA THR A 320 0.91 8.71 4.96
C THR A 320 1.36 10.10 5.44
N ASN A 321 0.52 10.81 6.19
CA ASN A 321 0.74 12.20 6.60
C ASN A 321 1.37 12.26 8.01
N VAL A 322 2.53 12.92 8.12
CA VAL A 322 3.29 13.07 9.37
C VAL A 322 2.48 13.76 10.48
N GLU A 323 1.66 14.77 10.15
CA GLU A 323 0.88 15.48 11.16
C GLU A 323 -0.26 14.62 11.70
N ARG A 324 -0.96 13.87 10.84
CA ARG A 324 -1.97 12.91 11.29
C ARG A 324 -1.34 11.76 12.09
N LEU A 325 -0.16 11.30 11.69
CA LEU A 325 0.59 10.29 12.46
C LEU A 325 0.97 10.80 13.85
N LYS A 326 1.42 12.05 13.97
CA LYS A 326 1.69 12.69 15.29
C LYS A 326 0.43 12.72 16.17
N MET A 327 -0.71 13.08 15.62
CA MET A 327 -1.99 13.03 16.36
C MET A 327 -2.29 11.61 16.88
N GLY A 328 -2.05 10.59 16.04
CA GLY A 328 -2.23 9.19 16.46
C GLY A 328 -1.28 8.78 17.58
N LEU A 329 -0.02 9.18 17.50
CA LEU A 329 0.97 8.94 18.55
C LEU A 329 0.59 9.62 19.88
N GLU A 330 0.16 10.88 19.84
CA GLU A 330 -0.30 11.62 21.02
C GLU A 330 -1.52 11.00 21.67
N ARG A 331 -2.47 10.50 20.86
CA ARG A 331 -3.69 9.83 21.33
C ARG A 331 -3.47 8.36 21.66
N GLN A 332 -2.31 7.80 21.33
CA GLN A 332 -1.99 6.37 21.48
C GLN A 332 -3.00 5.47 20.77
N VAL A 333 -3.28 5.77 19.52
CA VAL A 333 -4.18 5.00 18.66
C VAL A 333 -3.41 4.35 17.52
N ALA A 334 -3.87 3.17 17.10
CA ALA A 334 -3.20 2.29 16.15
C ALA A 334 -1.78 1.86 16.63
N ASN A 335 -1.14 0.97 15.92
CA ASN A 335 0.25 0.55 16.19
C ASN A 335 1.01 0.26 14.89
N SER A 336 0.41 0.63 13.76
CA SER A 336 0.94 0.51 12.41
C SER A 336 0.39 1.61 11.50
N ILE A 337 1.16 1.99 10.49
CA ILE A 337 0.73 2.89 9.43
C ILE A 337 0.85 2.21 8.07
N LEU A 338 -0.14 2.40 7.20
CA LEU A 338 -0.02 2.09 5.78
C LEU A 338 0.66 3.25 5.04
N ILE A 339 1.61 2.95 4.19
CA ILE A 339 2.42 3.92 3.46
C ILE A 339 2.11 3.84 1.97
N LYS A 340 1.47 4.86 1.45
CA LYS A 340 1.14 5.03 0.04
C LYS A 340 1.78 6.32 -0.48
N LEU A 341 2.78 6.20 -1.35
CA LEU A 341 3.62 7.33 -1.78
C LEU A 341 2.80 8.49 -2.36
N ASN A 342 1.73 8.17 -3.11
CA ASN A 342 0.91 9.19 -3.75
C ASN A 342 -0.08 9.88 -2.80
N GLN A 343 -0.32 9.33 -1.59
CA GLN A 343 -1.15 10.02 -0.58
C GLN A 343 -0.46 11.26 -0.03
N ILE A 344 0.88 11.31 -0.06
CA ILE A 344 1.67 12.45 0.41
C ILE A 344 2.38 13.18 -0.73
N GLY A 345 2.91 12.48 -1.73
CA GLY A 345 3.33 13.02 -3.02
C GLY A 345 4.82 13.31 -3.20
N THR A 346 5.69 12.97 -2.24
CA THR A 346 7.16 12.97 -2.42
C THR A 346 7.81 11.77 -1.74
N LEU A 347 8.98 11.38 -2.21
CA LEU A 347 9.79 10.33 -1.58
C LEU A 347 10.30 10.78 -0.21
N THR A 348 10.70 12.03 -0.05
CA THR A 348 11.20 12.60 1.21
C THR A 348 10.13 12.51 2.30
N GLU A 349 8.92 13.03 2.05
CA GLU A 349 7.82 12.98 3.03
C GLU A 349 7.42 11.53 3.36
N THR A 350 7.44 10.65 2.36
CA THR A 350 7.18 9.21 2.55
C THR A 350 8.19 8.59 3.52
N ILE A 351 9.49 8.83 3.31
CA ILE A 351 10.56 8.34 4.18
C ILE A 351 10.44 8.96 5.59
N GLU A 352 10.06 10.22 5.70
CA GLU A 352 9.81 10.87 7.00
C GLU A 352 8.68 10.20 7.78
N ALA A 353 7.57 9.85 7.11
CA ALA A 353 6.45 9.13 7.74
C ALA A 353 6.88 7.74 8.23
N VAL A 354 7.59 6.96 7.40
CA VAL A 354 8.12 5.64 7.78
C VAL A 354 9.04 5.75 9.00
N ASN A 355 9.98 6.69 8.96
CA ASN A 355 10.94 6.90 10.04
C ASN A 355 10.26 7.34 11.34
N LEU A 356 9.25 8.22 11.26
CA LEU A 356 8.49 8.67 12.43
C LEU A 356 7.75 7.49 13.09
N ALA A 357 7.07 6.66 12.29
CA ALA A 357 6.39 5.47 12.78
C ALA A 357 7.36 4.51 13.48
N MET A 358 8.44 4.10 12.79
CA MET A 358 9.39 3.12 13.32
C MET A 358 10.10 3.58 14.58
N ARG A 359 10.48 4.87 14.66
CA ARG A 359 11.10 5.46 15.87
C ARG A 359 10.16 5.48 17.07
N ASN A 360 8.85 5.44 16.84
CA ASN A 360 7.81 5.36 17.87
C ASN A 360 7.26 3.93 18.05
N GLN A 361 8.03 2.91 17.64
CA GLN A 361 7.69 1.49 17.79
C GLN A 361 6.42 1.04 17.04
N MET A 362 5.90 1.85 16.13
CA MET A 362 4.88 1.43 15.18
C MET A 362 5.53 0.66 14.03
N THR A 363 4.81 -0.27 13.45
CA THR A 363 5.20 -0.88 12.18
C THR A 363 4.77 0.00 11.00
N ALA A 364 5.45 -0.13 9.88
CA ALA A 364 5.07 0.52 8.62
C ALA A 364 4.89 -0.55 7.54
N ILE A 365 3.81 -0.44 6.77
CA ILE A 365 3.50 -1.34 5.66
C ILE A 365 3.64 -0.53 4.38
N ILE A 366 4.55 -0.90 3.50
CA ILE A 366 4.65 -0.25 2.19
C ILE A 366 3.58 -0.82 1.28
N SER A 367 2.76 0.05 0.69
CA SER A 367 1.54 -0.37 0.00
C SER A 367 1.46 0.12 -1.44
N HIS A 368 0.82 -0.68 -2.27
CA HIS A 368 0.33 -0.32 -3.60
C HIS A 368 -0.93 0.56 -3.52
N ARG A 369 -1.49 0.88 -4.69
CA ARG A 369 -2.84 1.42 -4.85
C ARG A 369 -3.68 0.50 -5.73
N SER A 370 -4.99 0.72 -5.78
CA SER A 370 -5.90 -0.06 -6.64
C SER A 370 -5.61 0.13 -8.13
N GLY A 371 -5.23 1.32 -8.57
CA GLY A 371 -4.70 1.59 -9.91
C GLY A 371 -3.18 1.59 -9.91
N GLU A 372 -2.56 0.50 -10.34
CA GLU A 372 -1.12 0.32 -10.37
C GLU A 372 -0.55 0.41 -11.78
N THR A 373 0.77 0.50 -11.85
CA THR A 373 1.56 0.43 -13.07
C THR A 373 2.58 -0.70 -12.98
N GLU A 374 3.48 -0.79 -13.96
CA GLU A 374 4.63 -1.71 -13.94
C GLU A 374 5.77 -1.24 -13.02
N ASP A 375 5.64 -0.06 -12.41
CA ASP A 375 6.65 0.51 -11.52
C ASP A 375 6.83 -0.35 -10.26
N THR A 376 8.08 -0.61 -9.88
CA THR A 376 8.44 -1.49 -8.76
C THR A 376 9.02 -0.75 -7.56
N THR A 377 8.96 0.58 -7.54
CA THR A 377 9.59 1.41 -6.50
C THR A 377 9.25 0.97 -5.07
N ILE A 378 7.99 0.56 -4.82
CA ILE A 378 7.58 0.12 -3.49
C ILE A 378 8.29 -1.16 -3.01
N ALA A 379 8.72 -2.03 -3.93
CA ALA A 379 9.51 -3.21 -3.60
C ALA A 379 10.93 -2.83 -3.16
N ASP A 380 11.54 -1.87 -3.83
CA ASP A 380 12.85 -1.34 -3.44
C ASP A 380 12.76 -0.56 -2.13
N LEU A 381 11.72 0.27 -1.97
CA LEU A 381 11.51 1.10 -0.78
C LEU A 381 11.32 0.27 0.49
N VAL A 382 10.53 -0.81 0.45
CA VAL A 382 10.28 -1.64 1.64
C VAL A 382 11.57 -2.27 2.17
N VAL A 383 12.46 -2.70 1.28
CA VAL A 383 13.78 -3.26 1.65
C VAL A 383 14.71 -2.16 2.12
N ALA A 384 14.76 -1.03 1.40
CA ALA A 384 15.58 0.12 1.78
C ALA A 384 15.31 0.60 3.21
N MET A 385 14.04 0.67 3.58
CA MET A 385 13.62 1.14 4.91
C MET A 385 13.62 0.05 5.98
N ASN A 386 13.87 -1.23 5.62
CA ASN A 386 13.67 -2.39 6.52
C ASN A 386 12.28 -2.38 7.17
N ALA A 387 11.25 -1.94 6.43
CA ALA A 387 9.90 -1.79 6.97
C ALA A 387 9.26 -3.15 7.31
N GLY A 388 9.71 -4.22 6.66
CA GLY A 388 9.39 -5.60 6.99
C GLY A 388 8.02 -6.09 6.54
N LEU A 389 7.18 -5.23 5.95
CA LEU A 389 5.82 -5.57 5.49
C LEU A 389 5.52 -4.87 4.16
N ILE A 390 4.91 -5.63 3.23
CA ILE A 390 4.43 -5.07 1.94
C ILE A 390 3.01 -5.55 1.65
N LYS A 391 2.13 -4.62 1.31
CA LYS A 391 0.77 -4.86 0.80
C LYS A 391 0.75 -4.48 -0.68
N THR A 392 0.78 -5.47 -1.58
CA THR A 392 0.86 -5.22 -3.03
C THR A 392 -0.01 -6.16 -3.86
N GLY A 393 -1.19 -6.50 -3.32
CA GLY A 393 -2.20 -7.31 -4.00
C GLY A 393 -1.91 -8.80 -3.97
N SER A 394 -2.52 -9.53 -4.88
CA SER A 394 -2.52 -10.99 -4.93
C SER A 394 -1.38 -11.57 -5.78
N ALA A 395 -1.32 -12.91 -5.86
CA ALA A 395 -0.42 -13.68 -6.73
C ALA A 395 -0.94 -13.73 -8.19
N SER A 396 -1.62 -12.70 -8.66
CA SER A 396 -2.13 -12.57 -10.03
C SER A 396 -2.15 -11.12 -10.48
N ARG A 397 -2.23 -10.85 -11.79
CA ARG A 397 -2.08 -9.57 -12.49
C ARG A 397 -0.64 -9.03 -12.45
N THR A 398 -0.12 -8.67 -13.60
CA THR A 398 1.29 -8.27 -13.78
C THR A 398 1.66 -7.04 -12.97
N ASP A 399 0.73 -6.09 -12.82
CA ASP A 399 0.88 -4.87 -12.02
C ASP A 399 1.12 -5.15 -10.52
N ARG A 400 0.74 -6.31 -10.03
CA ARG A 400 1.03 -6.80 -8.65
C ARG A 400 2.28 -7.67 -8.64
N ILE A 401 2.34 -8.65 -9.54
CA ILE A 401 3.44 -9.64 -9.60
C ILE A 401 4.79 -8.96 -9.89
N CYS A 402 4.84 -7.84 -10.62
CA CYS A 402 6.10 -7.16 -10.89
C CYS A 402 6.83 -6.72 -9.61
N LYS A 403 6.10 -6.33 -8.54
CA LYS A 403 6.67 -5.99 -7.23
C LYS A 403 7.23 -7.22 -6.53
N TYR A 404 6.50 -8.33 -6.53
CA TYR A 404 6.99 -9.61 -5.99
C TYR A 404 8.21 -10.13 -6.74
N ASN A 405 8.21 -10.05 -8.07
CA ASN A 405 9.36 -10.41 -8.90
C ASN A 405 10.59 -9.55 -8.59
N GLN A 406 10.38 -8.25 -8.33
CA GLN A 406 11.47 -7.35 -7.92
C GLN A 406 12.04 -7.75 -6.55
N LEU A 407 11.19 -8.08 -5.58
CA LEU A 407 11.65 -8.57 -4.27
C LEU A 407 12.45 -9.88 -4.38
N MET A 408 12.08 -10.81 -5.28
CA MET A 408 12.89 -12.01 -5.55
C MET A 408 14.26 -11.66 -6.12
N ARG A 409 14.35 -10.68 -7.04
CA ARG A 409 15.66 -10.20 -7.57
C ARG A 409 16.50 -9.56 -6.48
N ILE A 410 15.88 -8.79 -5.59
CA ILE A 410 16.56 -8.20 -4.44
C ILE A 410 17.07 -9.28 -3.49
N GLU A 411 16.26 -10.30 -3.19
CA GLU A 411 16.66 -11.44 -2.36
C GLU A 411 17.87 -12.17 -2.98
N GLU A 412 17.83 -12.45 -4.30
CA GLU A 412 18.94 -13.04 -5.03
C GLU A 412 20.21 -12.17 -4.96
N GLY A 413 20.08 -10.85 -5.18
CA GLY A 413 21.19 -9.90 -5.12
C GLY A 413 21.79 -9.72 -3.72
N LEU A 414 21.01 -9.92 -2.66
CA LEU A 414 21.47 -9.91 -1.27
C LEU A 414 22.17 -11.23 -0.88
N GLY A 415 21.76 -12.36 -1.47
CA GLY A 415 22.29 -13.67 -1.15
C GLY A 415 22.18 -13.98 0.35
N ASP A 416 23.28 -14.40 0.98
CA ASP A 416 23.32 -14.75 2.41
C ASP A 416 23.06 -13.57 3.35
N GLN A 417 23.00 -12.33 2.85
CA GLN A 417 22.67 -11.14 3.64
C GLN A 417 21.15 -10.89 3.68
N ALA A 418 20.36 -11.57 2.86
CA ALA A 418 18.92 -11.45 2.85
C ALA A 418 18.33 -11.94 4.19
N TYR A 419 17.55 -11.09 4.82
CA TYR A 419 16.85 -11.43 6.05
C TYR A 419 15.34 -11.31 5.82
N TYR A 420 14.63 -12.44 5.88
CA TYR A 420 13.17 -12.44 5.81
C TYR A 420 12.59 -12.27 7.21
N LEU A 421 11.76 -11.23 7.42
CA LEU A 421 11.21 -10.91 8.73
C LEU A 421 10.41 -12.07 9.35
N GLY A 422 9.54 -12.71 8.58
CA GLY A 422 8.85 -13.96 8.92
C GLY A 422 8.41 -14.08 10.38
N LYS A 423 8.99 -15.05 11.08
CA LYS A 423 8.66 -15.38 12.49
C LYS A 423 9.08 -14.30 13.51
N ASP A 424 9.89 -13.34 13.12
CA ASP A 424 10.29 -12.23 13.99
C ASP A 424 9.28 -11.07 13.97
N PHE A 425 8.16 -11.24 13.26
CA PHE A 425 7.07 -10.27 13.28
C PHE A 425 6.50 -10.11 14.70
N LYS A 426 6.51 -8.88 15.20
CA LYS A 426 6.29 -8.58 16.63
C LYS A 426 4.94 -9.04 17.21
N PHE A 427 3.93 -9.29 16.36
CA PHE A 427 2.58 -9.70 16.77
C PHE A 427 2.38 -11.22 16.76
N LEU A 428 3.42 -12.01 16.53
CA LEU A 428 3.39 -13.50 16.60
C LEU A 428 3.67 -14.05 18.00
N LYS A 429 3.71 -13.24 19.02
CA LYS A 429 4.07 -13.65 20.39
C LYS A 429 2.87 -14.14 21.17
#